data_02b9f9736ecd80b9c00a5175d238f529
#
_entry.id   02b9f9736ecd80b9c00a5175d238f529
#
_cell.length_a   1.000
_cell.length_b   1.000
_cell.length_c   1.000
_cell.angle_alpha   90.00
_cell.angle_beta   90.00
_cell.angle_gamma   90.00
#
_symmetry.space_group_name_H-M   'P 1'
#
loop_
_entity.id
_entity.type
_entity.pdbx_description
1 polymer ?
#
loop_
_entity_poly.entity_id
_entity_poly.type
_entity_poly.pdbx_seq_one_letter_code
_entity_poly.pdbx_strand_id
1 'polypeptide(L)'
;PGPSSPPRRRARAAWWVGGAVLAVVAVVVVALVVGLSGGGGTPAVEDPPVAAGPPGTEFPPGTVRIVDEEAGISYPFLGNGWFEYDLGLMPETRTVAGQYFTTQEGVPTGGDFIAQCTSGPVADGYGWAGPGSEQATVTALADSVRAAYYPFPNERQVLRDEALTVDGAAAHLVEFQLTWDVEGYESTGERAALVVIDVGRPDPALVYVSIPNTHAELYGVIDRVVADIAVL
;
A
#
# COMPACT_ATOMS: atom_id res chain seq x y z
N PRO A 1 -8.77 51.19 41.42
CA PRO A 1 -9.52 49.95 41.35
C PRO A 1 -9.27 49.27 40.01
N GLY A 2 -8.43 48.20 40.01
CA GLY A 2 -8.15 47.41 38.83
C GLY A 2 -9.01 46.15 38.79
N PRO A 3 -9.33 45.59 37.62
CA PRO A 3 -10.17 44.41 37.53
C PRO A 3 -9.38 43.12 37.83
N SER A 4 -9.99 42.30 38.67
CA SER A 4 -9.55 41.01 39.14
C SER A 4 -9.63 39.93 38.03
N SER A 5 -8.54 39.16 37.85
CA SER A 5 -8.47 38.00 36.97
C SER A 5 -9.20 36.79 37.56
N PRO A 6 -9.89 35.97 36.74
CA PRO A 6 -10.53 34.75 37.21
C PRO A 6 -9.56 33.59 37.37
N PRO A 7 -9.84 32.60 38.25
CA PRO A 7 -8.92 31.49 38.52
C PRO A 7 -8.93 30.41 37.44
N ARG A 8 -7.73 29.91 37.12
CA ARG A 8 -7.51 28.76 36.24
C ARG A 8 -8.04 27.48 36.88
N ARG A 9 -9.07 26.87 36.30
CA ARG A 9 -9.48 25.49 36.59
C ARG A 9 -8.53 24.52 35.95
N ARG A 10 -7.85 23.72 36.77
CA ARG A 10 -7.08 22.53 36.33
C ARG A 10 -8.08 21.45 35.95
N ALA A 11 -8.11 21.06 34.68
CA ALA A 11 -8.78 19.85 34.22
C ALA A 11 -7.91 18.63 34.52
N ARG A 12 -8.37 17.80 35.46
CA ARG A 12 -7.92 16.41 35.65
C ARG A 12 -9.00 15.51 35.07
N ALA A 13 -8.73 14.87 33.99
CA ALA A 13 -9.40 13.69 33.41
C ALA A 13 -8.65 13.40 32.09
N ALA A 14 -8.17 12.24 31.82
CA ALA A 14 -8.69 10.95 31.68
C ALA A 14 -7.52 9.98 31.42
N TRP A 15 -7.26 9.16 32.37
CA TRP A 15 -6.35 8.01 32.25
C TRP A 15 -7.19 6.74 32.48
N TRP A 16 -8.04 6.36 31.56
CA TRP A 16 -8.81 5.11 31.65
C TRP A 16 -9.31 4.61 30.28
N VAL A 17 -8.43 4.45 29.28
CA VAL A 17 -8.79 3.71 28.04
C VAL A 17 -7.63 2.86 27.51
N GLY A 18 -6.62 2.53 28.26
CA GLY A 18 -5.45 1.76 27.81
C GLY A 18 -5.41 0.28 28.23
N GLY A 19 -6.52 -0.34 28.68
CA GLY A 19 -6.45 -1.65 29.34
C GLY A 19 -7.11 -2.85 28.65
N ALA A 20 -7.77 -2.71 27.52
CA ALA A 20 -8.62 -3.76 26.96
C ALA A 20 -8.10 -4.47 25.69
N VAL A 21 -7.04 -3.99 25.04
CA VAL A 21 -6.57 -4.55 23.76
C VAL A 21 -5.46 -5.62 23.94
N LEU A 22 -4.82 -5.69 25.10
CA LEU A 22 -3.71 -6.62 25.35
C LEU A 22 -4.11 -8.07 25.72
N ALA A 23 -5.40 -8.36 25.87
CA ALA A 23 -5.85 -9.69 26.31
C ALA A 23 -6.18 -10.66 25.18
N VAL A 24 -6.33 -10.21 23.94
CA VAL A 24 -6.74 -11.09 22.81
C VAL A 24 -5.54 -11.66 22.06
N VAL A 25 -4.40 -10.98 22.04
CA VAL A 25 -3.19 -11.44 21.34
C VAL A 25 -2.47 -12.58 22.10
N ALA A 26 -2.62 -12.70 23.41
CA ALA A 26 -1.96 -13.72 24.22
C ALA A 26 -2.54 -15.14 24.06
N VAL A 27 -3.77 -15.29 23.57
CA VAL A 27 -4.45 -16.61 23.48
C VAL A 27 -4.08 -17.35 22.18
N VAL A 28 -3.68 -16.65 21.11
CA VAL A 28 -3.34 -17.29 19.83
C VAL A 28 -1.91 -17.83 19.83
N VAL A 29 -0.99 -17.25 20.60
CA VAL A 29 0.42 -17.68 20.64
C VAL A 29 0.63 -18.95 21.48
N VAL A 30 -0.24 -19.25 22.46
CA VAL A 30 -0.10 -20.43 23.34
C VAL A 30 -0.56 -21.73 22.66
N ALA A 31 -1.42 -21.68 21.65
CA ALA A 31 -1.92 -22.88 20.95
C ALA A 31 -0.91 -23.48 19.94
N LEU A 32 0.15 -22.75 19.57
CA LEU A 32 1.15 -23.20 18.57
C LEU A 32 2.39 -23.86 19.18
N VAL A 33 2.58 -23.79 20.52
CA VAL A 33 3.81 -24.29 21.17
C VAL A 33 3.64 -25.72 21.72
N VAL A 34 2.44 -26.26 21.84
CA VAL A 34 2.19 -27.59 22.48
C VAL A 34 2.13 -28.74 21.47
N GLY A 35 2.21 -28.51 20.16
CA GLY A 35 2.07 -29.50 19.10
C GLY A 35 3.35 -30.20 18.60
N LEU A 36 4.54 -29.85 19.05
CA LEU A 36 5.81 -30.35 18.47
C LEU A 36 6.78 -30.81 19.54
N SER A 37 6.43 -31.91 20.23
CA SER A 37 7.41 -32.69 21.01
C SER A 37 7.20 -34.17 20.75
N GLY A 38 8.00 -34.72 19.84
CA GLY A 38 8.08 -36.17 19.66
C GLY A 38 8.77 -36.61 18.38
N GLY A 39 10.07 -36.94 18.46
CA GLY A 39 10.63 -38.02 17.66
C GLY A 39 11.71 -37.73 16.63
N GLY A 40 12.96 -38.07 16.96
CA GLY A 40 13.90 -38.70 16.03
C GLY A 40 14.71 -37.78 15.08
N GLY A 41 15.96 -37.53 15.46
CA GLY A 41 16.92 -36.79 14.62
C GLY A 41 17.39 -37.54 13.38
N THR A 42 17.51 -36.79 12.29
CA THR A 42 18.47 -36.99 11.21
C THR A 42 19.14 -35.62 10.93
N PRO A 43 20.45 -35.56 10.65
CA PRO A 43 21.11 -34.27 10.44
C PRO A 43 20.54 -33.63 9.17
N ALA A 44 20.07 -32.38 9.33
CA ALA A 44 19.65 -31.56 8.21
C ALA A 44 20.87 -31.29 7.32
N VAL A 45 20.78 -31.73 6.07
CA VAL A 45 21.62 -31.24 4.99
C VAL A 45 21.16 -29.79 4.76
N GLU A 46 22.05 -28.82 5.00
CA GLU A 46 21.82 -27.44 4.56
C GLU A 46 21.71 -27.45 3.03
N ASP A 47 20.50 -27.21 2.55
CA ASP A 47 20.32 -26.92 1.12
C ASP A 47 21.11 -25.65 0.78
N PRO A 48 21.89 -25.63 -0.31
CA PRO A 48 22.58 -24.44 -0.75
C PRO A 48 21.52 -23.34 -1.04
N PRO A 49 21.86 -22.05 -0.82
CA PRO A 49 20.94 -20.96 -1.10
C PRO A 49 20.48 -21.06 -2.55
N VAL A 50 19.17 -21.22 -2.73
CA VAL A 50 18.55 -21.23 -4.06
C VAL A 50 18.86 -19.86 -4.66
N ALA A 51 19.73 -19.84 -5.68
CA ALA A 51 19.97 -18.65 -6.47
C ALA A 51 18.61 -18.15 -6.98
N ALA A 52 18.28 -16.91 -6.68
CA ALA A 52 17.08 -16.27 -7.20
C ALA A 52 17.12 -16.39 -8.72
N GLY A 53 16.24 -17.21 -9.28
CA GLY A 53 16.02 -17.28 -10.72
C GLY A 53 15.55 -15.91 -11.23
N PRO A 54 15.55 -15.68 -12.56
CA PRO A 54 14.95 -14.47 -13.12
C PRO A 54 13.55 -14.31 -12.55
N PRO A 55 13.12 -13.08 -12.20
CA PRO A 55 11.83 -12.86 -11.56
C PRO A 55 10.73 -13.50 -12.41
N GLY A 56 10.10 -14.52 -11.88
CA GLY A 56 8.90 -15.11 -12.48
C GLY A 56 7.82 -14.03 -12.51
N THR A 57 7.04 -14.00 -13.57
CA THR A 57 5.93 -13.05 -13.73
C THR A 57 4.77 -13.32 -12.77
N GLU A 58 4.78 -14.47 -12.10
CA GLU A 58 3.68 -14.91 -11.22
C GLU A 58 4.18 -15.18 -9.79
N PHE A 59 3.30 -14.97 -8.81
CA PHE A 59 3.56 -15.35 -7.44
C PHE A 59 3.34 -16.86 -7.25
N PRO A 60 4.11 -17.52 -6.36
CA PRO A 60 3.91 -18.95 -6.07
C PRO A 60 2.48 -19.24 -5.60
N PRO A 61 1.93 -20.42 -5.95
CA PRO A 61 0.65 -20.87 -5.39
C PRO A 61 0.68 -20.86 -3.86
N GLY A 62 -0.39 -20.34 -3.24
CA GLY A 62 -0.50 -20.22 -1.79
C GLY A 62 0.16 -18.96 -1.20
N THR A 63 0.60 -18.02 -2.02
CA THR A 63 1.02 -16.68 -1.55
C THR A 63 -0.10 -16.04 -0.73
N VAL A 64 0.25 -15.51 0.45
CA VAL A 64 -0.67 -14.73 1.28
C VAL A 64 -1.14 -13.52 0.49
N ARG A 65 -2.43 -13.17 0.61
CA ARG A 65 -3.03 -12.06 -0.14
C ARG A 65 -3.52 -10.97 0.81
N ILE A 66 -3.40 -9.73 0.36
CA ILE A 66 -4.23 -8.64 0.86
C ILE A 66 -5.62 -8.86 0.27
N VAL A 67 -6.63 -8.88 1.12
CA VAL A 67 -8.05 -8.97 0.73
C VAL A 67 -8.72 -7.65 1.10
N ASP A 68 -9.07 -6.87 0.09
CA ASP A 68 -9.80 -5.61 0.24
C ASP A 68 -11.27 -5.87 -0.08
N GLU A 69 -12.04 -6.25 0.94
CA GLU A 69 -13.47 -6.56 0.78
C GLU A 69 -14.28 -5.33 0.35
N GLU A 70 -13.90 -4.13 0.80
CA GLU A 70 -14.59 -2.89 0.46
C GLU A 70 -14.38 -2.53 -1.02
N ALA A 71 -13.17 -2.69 -1.54
CA ALA A 71 -12.89 -2.51 -2.96
C ALA A 71 -13.32 -3.69 -3.82
N GLY A 72 -13.54 -4.88 -3.24
CA GLY A 72 -13.91 -6.10 -3.96
C GLY A 72 -12.78 -6.74 -4.74
N ILE A 73 -11.56 -6.64 -4.25
CA ILE A 73 -10.37 -7.20 -4.89
C ILE A 73 -9.43 -7.86 -3.89
N SER A 74 -8.51 -8.66 -4.41
CA SER A 74 -7.37 -9.13 -3.65
C SER A 74 -6.11 -9.12 -4.51
N TYR A 75 -4.93 -9.02 -3.87
CA TYR A 75 -3.63 -9.04 -4.52
C TYR A 75 -2.57 -9.57 -3.55
N PRO A 76 -1.37 -9.97 -4.05
CA PRO A 76 -0.36 -10.61 -3.21
C PRO A 76 0.15 -9.73 -2.08
N PHE A 77 0.32 -10.31 -0.89
CA PHE A 77 1.17 -9.75 0.13
C PHE A 77 2.64 -10.03 -0.23
N LEU A 78 3.47 -8.98 -0.31
CA LEU A 78 4.82 -9.04 -0.86
C LEU A 78 5.86 -9.68 0.09
N GLY A 79 5.46 -9.88 1.35
CA GLY A 79 6.27 -10.62 2.31
C GLY A 79 7.41 -9.82 2.90
N ASN A 80 8.59 -10.42 3.00
CA ASN A 80 9.74 -9.90 3.73
C ASN A 80 10.01 -8.41 3.55
N GLY A 81 9.96 -7.66 4.66
CA GLY A 81 10.21 -6.23 4.71
C GLY A 81 8.98 -5.36 4.45
N TRP A 82 7.87 -5.94 3.95
CA TRP A 82 6.60 -5.24 3.80
C TRP A 82 5.74 -5.43 5.05
N PHE A 83 5.06 -4.38 5.48
CA PHE A 83 4.16 -4.34 6.62
C PHE A 83 2.75 -4.02 6.14
N GLU A 84 1.74 -4.45 6.90
CA GLU A 84 0.35 -4.06 6.64
C GLU A 84 0.22 -2.53 6.75
N TYR A 85 -0.54 -1.93 5.83
CA TYR A 85 -0.69 -0.47 5.76
C TYR A 85 -1.58 0.04 6.91
N ASP A 86 -1.03 0.91 7.74
CA ASP A 86 -1.68 1.50 8.92
C ASP A 86 -1.48 3.03 9.03
N LEU A 87 -1.05 3.68 7.93
CA LEU A 87 -0.69 5.10 7.92
C LEU A 87 -1.90 6.04 7.76
N GLY A 88 -3.11 5.50 7.73
CA GLY A 88 -4.35 6.29 7.68
C GLY A 88 -5.03 6.31 6.31
N LEU A 89 -5.97 7.23 6.13
CA LEU A 89 -6.77 7.33 4.92
C LEU A 89 -6.01 8.11 3.83
N MET A 90 -6.24 7.71 2.59
CA MET A 90 -5.81 8.41 1.39
C MET A 90 -7.00 9.17 0.80
N PRO A 91 -6.82 10.43 0.32
CA PRO A 91 -7.90 11.18 -0.33
C PRO A 91 -8.51 10.48 -1.54
N GLU A 92 -7.73 9.64 -2.21
CA GLU A 92 -8.11 8.93 -3.43
C GLU A 92 -9.10 7.79 -3.19
N THR A 93 -9.20 7.31 -1.95
CA THR A 93 -10.01 6.13 -1.61
C THR A 93 -10.88 6.35 -0.38
N ARG A 94 -12.01 5.64 -0.30
CA ARG A 94 -12.93 5.70 0.86
C ARG A 94 -12.39 4.93 2.06
N THR A 95 -11.71 3.82 1.81
CA THR A 95 -10.98 2.99 2.78
C THR A 95 -9.64 2.65 2.19
N VAL A 96 -8.70 2.19 3.00
CA VAL A 96 -7.37 1.76 2.53
C VAL A 96 -7.07 0.39 3.10
N ALA A 97 -6.72 -0.54 2.22
CA ALA A 97 -6.02 -1.77 2.55
C ALA A 97 -4.67 -1.78 1.83
N GLY A 98 -3.69 -2.51 2.33
CA GLY A 98 -2.42 -2.59 1.63
C GLY A 98 -1.22 -2.92 2.48
N GLN A 99 -0.08 -2.59 1.93
CA GLN A 99 1.22 -2.86 2.53
C GLN A 99 2.24 -1.78 2.14
N TYR A 100 3.22 -1.56 2.99
CA TYR A 100 4.26 -0.55 2.80
C TYR A 100 5.55 -0.93 3.51
N PHE A 101 6.62 -0.19 3.23
CA PHE A 101 7.79 -0.09 4.08
C PHE A 101 8.43 1.30 3.98
N THR A 102 9.08 1.74 5.06
CA THR A 102 9.79 3.03 5.10
C THR A 102 11.09 2.91 4.31
N THR A 103 11.29 3.81 3.35
CA THR A 103 12.50 3.92 2.53
C THR A 103 13.45 5.00 3.04
N GLN A 104 12.90 6.04 3.69
CA GLN A 104 13.64 7.10 4.35
C GLN A 104 12.83 7.66 5.51
N GLU A 105 13.43 7.76 6.69
CA GLU A 105 12.83 8.44 7.85
C GLU A 105 13.09 9.95 7.80
N GLY A 106 12.12 10.74 8.25
CA GLY A 106 12.29 12.15 8.51
C GLY A 106 12.55 13.02 7.26
N VAL A 107 11.68 12.95 6.24
CA VAL A 107 11.81 13.78 5.04
C VAL A 107 11.45 15.26 5.31
N PRO A 108 11.90 16.22 4.45
CA PRO A 108 11.70 17.66 4.66
C PRO A 108 10.25 18.12 4.85
N THR A 109 9.29 17.41 4.25
CA THR A 109 7.85 17.68 4.41
C THR A 109 7.27 17.16 5.71
N GLY A 110 8.05 16.44 6.52
CA GLY A 110 7.64 15.74 7.72
C GLY A 110 7.18 14.31 7.44
N GLY A 111 7.33 13.43 8.43
CA GLY A 111 7.03 12.00 8.30
C GLY A 111 8.11 11.24 7.56
N ASP A 112 7.75 10.09 7.02
CA ASP A 112 8.65 9.14 6.36
C ASP A 112 8.30 9.02 4.86
N PHE A 113 9.31 8.72 4.06
CA PHE A 113 9.11 8.36 2.65
C PHE A 113 9.01 6.84 2.55
N ILE A 114 8.04 6.34 1.79
CA ILE A 114 7.67 4.93 1.78
C ILE A 114 7.61 4.36 0.36
N ALA A 115 7.83 3.06 0.23
CA ALA A 115 7.30 2.27 -0.86
C ALA A 115 5.95 1.69 -0.41
N GLN A 116 4.96 1.65 -1.30
CA GLN A 116 3.63 1.16 -0.96
C GLN A 116 2.97 0.39 -2.09
N CYS A 117 2.05 -0.50 -1.70
CA CYS A 117 1.07 -1.13 -2.57
C CYS A 117 -0.25 -1.13 -1.81
N THR A 118 -1.16 -0.23 -2.19
CA THR A 118 -2.40 0.04 -1.47
C THR A 118 -3.60 -0.08 -2.40
N SER A 119 -4.78 -0.28 -1.83
CA SER A 119 -6.05 -0.34 -2.55
C SER A 119 -7.18 0.30 -1.76
N GLY A 120 -8.29 0.53 -2.44
CA GLY A 120 -9.54 0.98 -1.84
C GLY A 120 -10.60 1.27 -2.91
N PRO A 121 -11.88 1.39 -2.54
CA PRO A 121 -12.88 1.96 -3.42
C PRO A 121 -12.54 3.41 -3.72
N VAL A 122 -12.58 3.81 -4.99
CA VAL A 122 -12.29 5.19 -5.39
C VAL A 122 -13.24 6.16 -4.71
N ALA A 123 -12.69 7.23 -4.13
CA ALA A 123 -13.48 8.29 -3.51
C ALA A 123 -14.19 9.16 -4.57
N ASP A 124 -15.17 9.96 -4.14
CA ASP A 124 -15.85 10.92 -5.00
C ASP A 124 -14.86 11.99 -5.51
N GLY A 125 -15.12 12.53 -6.71
CA GLY A 125 -14.37 13.65 -7.25
C GLY A 125 -13.30 13.28 -8.28
N TYR A 126 -13.04 11.99 -8.53
CA TYR A 126 -12.05 11.52 -9.51
C TYR A 126 -12.66 11.13 -10.86
N GLY A 127 -13.89 11.55 -11.13
CA GLY A 127 -14.50 11.46 -12.46
C GLY A 127 -15.08 10.10 -12.81
N TRP A 128 -15.24 9.18 -11.84
CA TRP A 128 -15.94 7.94 -12.09
C TRP A 128 -17.40 8.20 -12.50
N ALA A 129 -17.78 7.71 -13.66
CA ALA A 129 -19.12 7.88 -14.24
C ALA A 129 -19.74 6.53 -14.66
N GLY A 130 -19.19 5.43 -14.16
CA GLY A 130 -19.55 4.07 -14.54
C GLY A 130 -18.63 3.47 -15.59
N PRO A 131 -18.94 2.26 -16.06
CA PRO A 131 -18.16 1.52 -17.05
C PRO A 131 -17.80 2.36 -18.27
N GLY A 132 -16.53 2.30 -18.69
CA GLY A 132 -15.95 3.11 -19.77
C GLY A 132 -15.33 4.43 -19.34
N SER A 133 -15.34 4.75 -18.03
CA SER A 133 -14.65 5.94 -17.49
C SER A 133 -13.35 5.63 -16.77
N GLU A 134 -12.84 4.39 -16.82
CA GLU A 134 -11.66 3.90 -16.13
C GLU A 134 -10.42 4.76 -16.45
N GLN A 135 -10.18 5.07 -17.73
CA GLN A 135 -9.05 5.88 -18.17
C GLN A 135 -9.11 7.30 -17.60
N ALA A 136 -10.27 7.96 -17.67
CA ALA A 136 -10.41 9.32 -17.16
C ALA A 136 -10.22 9.35 -15.64
N THR A 137 -10.76 8.35 -14.94
CA THR A 137 -10.64 8.20 -13.49
C THR A 137 -9.21 7.96 -13.05
N VAL A 138 -8.50 6.98 -13.65
CA VAL A 138 -7.10 6.69 -13.29
C VAL A 138 -6.17 7.86 -13.60
N THR A 139 -6.43 8.62 -14.67
CA THR A 139 -5.66 9.82 -14.99
C THR A 139 -5.81 10.89 -13.92
N ALA A 140 -7.04 11.14 -13.46
CA ALA A 140 -7.31 12.09 -12.37
C ALA A 140 -6.64 11.66 -11.05
N LEU A 141 -6.68 10.35 -10.73
CA LEU A 141 -6.01 9.77 -9.57
C LEU A 141 -4.49 9.90 -9.67
N ALA A 142 -3.90 9.66 -10.87
CA ALA A 142 -2.46 9.83 -11.09
C ALA A 142 -2.00 11.28 -10.91
N ASP A 143 -2.83 12.26 -11.26
CA ASP A 143 -2.56 13.67 -11.00
C ASP A 143 -2.67 14.01 -9.50
N SER A 144 -3.65 13.43 -8.81
CA SER A 144 -3.84 13.59 -7.36
C SER A 144 -2.65 13.06 -6.56
N VAL A 145 -2.28 11.80 -6.75
CA VAL A 145 -1.15 11.19 -6.02
C VAL A 145 0.16 11.93 -6.31
N ARG A 146 0.36 12.39 -7.57
CA ARG A 146 1.53 13.19 -7.94
C ARG A 146 1.61 14.49 -7.15
N ALA A 147 0.49 15.15 -6.94
CA ALA A 147 0.43 16.41 -6.22
C ALA A 147 0.55 16.23 -4.70
N ALA A 148 0.02 15.10 -4.17
CA ALA A 148 -0.11 14.89 -2.73
C ALA A 148 1.13 14.27 -2.09
N TYR A 149 1.81 13.33 -2.78
CA TYR A 149 2.78 12.44 -2.11
C TYR A 149 4.24 12.62 -2.54
N TYR A 150 4.51 13.38 -3.60
CA TYR A 150 5.86 13.47 -4.14
C TYR A 150 6.48 14.85 -3.99
N PRO A 151 7.83 14.93 -3.87
CA PRO A 151 8.54 16.18 -3.80
C PRO A 151 8.29 17.06 -5.05
N PHE A 152 8.25 18.37 -4.85
CA PHE A 152 8.14 19.36 -5.92
C PHE A 152 9.34 20.32 -5.90
N PRO A 153 9.81 20.77 -7.13
CA PRO A 153 9.30 20.42 -8.45
C PRO A 153 9.68 19.01 -8.88
N ASN A 154 8.81 18.34 -9.66
CA ASN A 154 9.09 17.06 -10.26
C ASN A 154 8.64 17.00 -11.72
N GLU A 155 9.27 16.14 -12.52
CA GLU A 155 8.90 15.83 -13.89
C GLU A 155 8.27 14.44 -13.97
N ARG A 156 7.24 14.28 -14.82
CA ARG A 156 6.55 13.01 -15.04
C ARG A 156 6.76 12.52 -16.47
N GLN A 157 7.22 11.28 -16.59
CA GLN A 157 7.21 10.53 -17.84
C GLN A 157 6.21 9.38 -17.72
N VAL A 158 5.18 9.38 -18.55
CA VAL A 158 4.25 8.24 -18.66
C VAL A 158 4.95 7.10 -19.37
N LEU A 159 4.91 5.91 -18.76
CA LEU A 159 5.51 4.69 -19.26
C LEU A 159 4.47 3.79 -19.91
N ARG A 160 3.29 3.66 -19.27
CA ARG A 160 2.12 2.93 -19.76
C ARG A 160 0.86 3.74 -19.52
N ASP A 161 -0.07 3.70 -20.46
CA ASP A 161 -1.44 4.24 -20.37
C ASP A 161 -2.29 3.32 -21.25
N GLU A 162 -2.85 2.28 -20.65
CA GLU A 162 -3.44 1.17 -21.43
C GLU A 162 -4.65 0.55 -20.73
N ALA A 163 -5.64 0.18 -21.55
CA ALA A 163 -6.76 -0.64 -21.10
C ALA A 163 -6.30 -2.08 -20.88
N LEU A 164 -6.80 -2.69 -19.82
CA LEU A 164 -6.53 -4.09 -19.49
C LEU A 164 -7.80 -4.77 -18.94
N THR A 165 -7.71 -6.07 -18.68
CA THR A 165 -8.78 -6.86 -18.09
C THR A 165 -8.24 -7.59 -16.87
N VAL A 166 -8.96 -7.50 -15.76
CA VAL A 166 -8.66 -8.20 -14.51
C VAL A 166 -9.83 -9.13 -14.19
N ASP A 167 -9.63 -10.45 -14.23
CA ASP A 167 -10.70 -11.47 -14.06
C ASP A 167 -11.96 -11.22 -14.90
N GLY A 168 -11.79 -10.68 -16.11
CA GLY A 168 -12.91 -10.32 -16.98
C GLY A 168 -13.50 -8.93 -16.73
N ALA A 169 -13.12 -8.25 -15.64
CA ALA A 169 -13.50 -6.88 -15.35
C ALA A 169 -12.69 -5.89 -16.20
N ALA A 170 -13.36 -4.85 -16.72
CA ALA A 170 -12.66 -3.78 -17.42
C ALA A 170 -11.79 -2.98 -16.46
N ALA A 171 -10.59 -2.65 -16.90
CA ALA A 171 -9.66 -1.87 -16.10
C ALA A 171 -8.79 -0.96 -16.97
N HIS A 172 -8.12 0.01 -16.34
CA HIS A 172 -7.15 0.86 -17.00
C HIS A 172 -5.94 1.10 -16.10
N LEU A 173 -4.75 0.95 -16.66
CA LEU A 173 -3.46 1.15 -16.00
C LEU A 173 -2.83 2.45 -16.49
N VAL A 174 -2.37 3.26 -15.55
CA VAL A 174 -1.40 4.34 -15.80
C VAL A 174 -0.16 4.06 -14.96
N GLU A 175 0.98 3.92 -15.61
CA GLU A 175 2.30 3.83 -14.98
C GLU A 175 3.16 4.98 -15.42
N PHE A 176 3.86 5.60 -14.48
CA PHE A 176 4.76 6.71 -14.76
C PHE A 176 6.02 6.67 -13.91
N GLN A 177 7.06 7.32 -14.41
CA GLN A 177 8.28 7.66 -13.69
C GLN A 177 8.24 9.13 -13.32
N LEU A 178 8.51 9.44 -12.04
CA LEU A 178 8.81 10.79 -11.59
C LEU A 178 10.32 10.96 -11.41
N THR A 179 10.78 12.20 -11.63
CA THR A 179 12.15 12.61 -11.30
C THR A 179 12.12 13.98 -10.64
N TRP A 180 13.00 14.18 -9.65
CA TRP A 180 13.17 15.43 -8.92
C TRP A 180 14.61 15.62 -8.46
N ASP A 181 14.94 16.86 -8.12
CA ASP A 181 16.19 17.24 -7.45
C ASP A 181 15.81 18.14 -6.28
N VAL A 182 15.43 17.52 -5.15
CA VAL A 182 14.94 18.20 -3.96
C VAL A 182 15.80 17.78 -2.77
N GLU A 183 16.47 18.75 -2.15
CA GLU A 183 17.36 18.52 -1.02
C GLU A 183 16.64 17.87 0.16
N GLY A 184 17.32 16.90 0.79
CA GLY A 184 16.80 16.17 1.96
C GLY A 184 16.02 14.89 1.62
N TYR A 185 15.82 14.60 0.33
CA TYR A 185 15.33 13.29 -0.11
C TYR A 185 16.49 12.43 -0.60
N GLU A 186 16.57 11.18 -0.13
CA GLU A 186 17.54 10.21 -0.62
C GLU A 186 17.19 9.71 -2.03
N SER A 187 15.89 9.62 -2.33
CA SER A 187 15.40 9.32 -3.66
C SER A 187 15.40 10.57 -4.55
N THR A 188 15.71 10.39 -5.82
CA THR A 188 15.62 11.43 -6.87
C THR A 188 14.54 11.12 -7.91
N GLY A 189 13.68 10.15 -7.60
CA GLY A 189 12.58 9.77 -8.47
C GLY A 189 11.83 8.56 -7.94
N GLU A 190 10.73 8.25 -8.60
CA GLU A 190 9.83 7.18 -8.20
C GLU A 190 9.11 6.57 -9.39
N ARG A 191 8.90 5.28 -9.36
CA ARG A 191 8.02 4.60 -10.29
C ARG A 191 6.70 4.31 -9.62
N ALA A 192 5.61 4.78 -10.23
CA ALA A 192 4.27 4.60 -9.72
C ALA A 192 3.34 4.01 -10.78
N ALA A 193 2.43 3.14 -10.35
CA ALA A 193 1.39 2.56 -11.17
C ALA A 193 0.04 2.60 -10.44
N LEU A 194 -0.99 3.02 -11.16
CA LEU A 194 -2.37 3.03 -10.70
C LEU A 194 -3.21 2.19 -11.65
N VAL A 195 -4.05 1.33 -11.08
CA VAL A 195 -5.03 0.53 -11.83
C VAL A 195 -6.41 0.84 -11.28
N VAL A 196 -7.32 1.30 -12.14
CA VAL A 196 -8.74 1.41 -11.83
C VAL A 196 -9.48 0.23 -12.47
N ILE A 197 -10.29 -0.47 -11.67
CA ILE A 197 -10.96 -1.71 -12.06
C ILE A 197 -12.45 -1.54 -11.83
N ASP A 198 -13.28 -1.74 -12.87
CA ASP A 198 -14.74 -1.83 -12.75
C ASP A 198 -15.12 -3.19 -12.16
N VAL A 199 -15.22 -3.26 -10.86
CA VAL A 199 -15.61 -4.48 -10.12
C VAL A 199 -17.11 -4.72 -10.07
N GLY A 200 -17.91 -3.97 -10.86
CA GLY A 200 -19.38 -4.07 -10.88
C GLY A 200 -20.04 -3.49 -9.62
N ARG A 201 -19.34 -2.69 -8.85
CA ARG A 201 -19.82 -1.94 -7.67
C ARG A 201 -20.06 -0.48 -8.02
N PRO A 202 -20.76 0.31 -7.15
CA PRO A 202 -20.95 1.74 -7.40
C PRO A 202 -19.65 2.51 -7.57
N ASP A 203 -18.64 2.19 -6.77
CA ASP A 203 -17.29 2.76 -6.86
C ASP A 203 -16.35 1.70 -7.44
N PRO A 204 -15.45 2.05 -8.37
CA PRO A 204 -14.45 1.13 -8.90
C PRO A 204 -13.34 0.90 -7.86
N ALA A 205 -12.59 -0.17 -7.99
CA ALA A 205 -11.42 -0.41 -7.17
C ALA A 205 -10.21 0.36 -7.73
N LEU A 206 -9.41 0.95 -6.83
CA LEU A 206 -8.06 1.44 -7.12
C LEU A 206 -7.04 0.47 -6.53
N VAL A 207 -6.01 0.13 -7.31
CA VAL A 207 -4.73 -0.38 -6.80
C VAL A 207 -3.66 0.64 -7.14
N TYR A 208 -2.86 1.03 -6.14
CA TYR A 208 -1.78 2.00 -6.27
C TYR A 208 -0.48 1.41 -5.75
N VAL A 209 0.53 1.32 -6.61
CA VAL A 209 1.88 0.87 -6.29
C VAL A 209 2.85 2.01 -6.53
N SER A 210 3.76 2.25 -5.59
CA SER A 210 4.72 3.34 -5.65
C SER A 210 6.04 2.88 -5.02
N ILE A 211 7.16 3.01 -5.78
CA ILE A 211 8.47 2.51 -5.38
C ILE A 211 9.54 3.55 -5.71
N PRO A 212 10.24 4.11 -4.68
CA PRO A 212 11.33 5.03 -4.87
C PRO A 212 12.52 4.43 -5.64
N ASN A 213 13.26 5.25 -6.39
CA ASN A 213 14.40 4.79 -7.17
C ASN A 213 15.59 4.29 -6.34
N THR A 214 15.62 4.57 -5.04
CA THR A 214 16.53 3.94 -4.08
C THR A 214 16.31 2.43 -3.94
N HIS A 215 15.15 1.94 -4.40
CA HIS A 215 14.74 0.53 -4.40
C HIS A 215 14.32 0.08 -5.81
N ALA A 216 15.04 0.56 -6.84
CA ALA A 216 14.71 0.28 -8.24
C ALA A 216 14.72 -1.21 -8.62
N GLU A 217 15.42 -2.05 -7.84
CA GLU A 217 15.39 -3.51 -7.98
C GLU A 217 14.00 -4.11 -7.75
N LEU A 218 13.12 -3.37 -7.06
CA LEU A 218 11.73 -3.77 -6.80
C LEU A 218 10.75 -3.34 -7.90
N TYR A 219 11.17 -2.59 -8.93
CA TYR A 219 10.23 -2.13 -9.97
C TYR A 219 9.47 -3.27 -10.65
N GLY A 220 10.08 -4.45 -10.79
CA GLY A 220 9.40 -5.63 -11.32
C GLY A 220 8.21 -6.15 -10.46
N VAL A 221 8.08 -5.67 -9.23
CA VAL A 221 6.94 -5.97 -8.36
C VAL A 221 5.65 -5.38 -8.94
N ILE A 222 5.72 -4.22 -9.61
CA ILE A 222 4.56 -3.56 -10.22
C ILE A 222 3.87 -4.51 -11.20
N ASP A 223 4.62 -5.06 -12.17
CA ASP A 223 4.06 -5.98 -13.17
C ASP A 223 3.48 -7.23 -12.53
N ARG A 224 4.17 -7.78 -11.52
CA ARG A 224 3.72 -8.98 -10.82
C ARG A 224 2.43 -8.75 -10.05
N VAL A 225 2.32 -7.61 -9.33
CA VAL A 225 1.09 -7.25 -8.60
C VAL A 225 -0.05 -7.06 -9.58
N VAL A 226 0.15 -6.27 -10.65
CA VAL A 226 -0.90 -6.00 -11.65
C VAL A 226 -1.41 -7.29 -12.30
N ALA A 227 -0.51 -8.23 -12.62
CA ALA A 227 -0.87 -9.52 -13.22
C ALA A 227 -1.63 -10.46 -12.26
N ASP A 228 -1.52 -10.26 -10.96
CA ASP A 228 -2.09 -11.16 -9.94
C ASP A 228 -3.20 -10.48 -9.09
N ILE A 229 -3.75 -9.36 -9.55
CA ILE A 229 -4.98 -8.81 -8.98
C ILE A 229 -6.15 -9.74 -9.32
N ALA A 230 -6.97 -10.06 -8.33
CA ALA A 230 -8.19 -10.86 -8.51
C ALA A 230 -9.42 -10.09 -8.01
N VAL A 231 -10.55 -10.22 -8.71
CA VAL A 231 -11.86 -9.69 -8.30
C VAL A 231 -12.54 -10.72 -7.38
N LEU A 232 -13.23 -10.25 -6.32
CA LEU A 232 -13.85 -11.09 -5.28
C LEU A 232 -15.30 -11.43 -5.62
#